data_c78e300172c8b3121fcc00fe04a5791b
#
_entry.id   c78e300172c8b3121fcc00fe04a5791b
#
_cell.length_a   1.000
_cell.length_b   1.000
_cell.length_c   1.000
_cell.angle_alpha   90.00
_cell.angle_beta   90.00
_cell.angle_gamma   90.00
#
_symmetry.space_group_name_H-M   'P 1'
#
loop_
_entity.id
_entity.type
_entity.pdbx_description
1 polymer ?
#
loop_
_entity_poly.entity_id
_entity_poly.type
_entity_poly.pdbx_seq_one_letter_code
_entity_poly.pdbx_strand_id
1 'polypeptide(L)'
;TNPAYVEKNENITKLSGLPAGGKMIINAESGAFDKAPRSKFDIAADAKTGNPGHGLYEKMIAGAYLGGVGLEILKAAAKEGFFEKSANAIAGLGSLETRDLSEFCANFRDERPNPLFALFTDADEAKMARRLTLPVFERAAVLTAVQLAAFVIKSGEGADASAPVAINADGSTYYKTKAIPFAETVVKELDELLVKSRNIHYEITPQVDDAPMVGAGIAAML
;
A
#
# COMPACT_ATOMS: atom_id res chain seq x y z
N THR A 1 3.17 -3.74 5.80
CA THR A 1 3.76 -3.86 4.47
C THR A 1 5.26 -3.88 4.57
N ASN A 2 5.87 -4.98 4.23
CA ASN A 2 7.29 -5.15 4.40
C ASN A 2 7.85 -6.00 3.25
N PRO A 3 8.64 -5.42 2.34
CA PRO A 3 9.33 -6.17 1.31
C PRO A 3 10.58 -6.86 1.85
N ALA A 4 10.85 -8.01 1.28
CA ALA A 4 12.13 -8.70 1.40
C ALA A 4 12.75 -8.84 0.01
N TYR A 5 14.07 -8.89 -0.07
CA TYR A 5 14.78 -9.09 -1.32
C TYR A 5 16.01 -10.00 -1.11
N VAL A 6 16.48 -10.61 -2.18
CA VAL A 6 17.67 -11.46 -2.15
C VAL A 6 18.91 -10.59 -2.38
N GLU A 7 19.87 -10.66 -1.47
CA GLU A 7 21.14 -9.94 -1.56
C GLU A 7 22.31 -10.93 -1.63
N LYS A 8 23.37 -10.56 -2.35
CA LYS A 8 24.63 -11.32 -2.38
C LYS A 8 25.36 -11.12 -1.05
N ASN A 9 25.95 -12.20 -0.51
CA ASN A 9 26.65 -12.15 0.77
C ASN A 9 27.77 -11.10 0.80
N GLU A 10 28.43 -10.87 -0.33
CA GLU A 10 29.51 -9.90 -0.47
C GLU A 10 29.06 -8.46 -0.24
N ASN A 11 27.78 -8.18 -0.45
CA ASN A 11 27.18 -6.85 -0.24
C ASN A 11 26.69 -6.62 1.20
N ILE A 12 26.71 -7.67 2.04
CA ILE A 12 26.21 -7.61 3.42
C ILE A 12 27.37 -7.28 4.36
N THR A 13 27.62 -5.99 4.55
CA THR A 13 28.78 -5.52 5.32
C THR A 13 28.63 -5.60 6.84
N LYS A 14 27.40 -5.82 7.35
CA LYS A 14 27.12 -5.91 8.78
C LYS A 14 27.41 -7.29 9.39
N LEU A 15 27.58 -8.31 8.56
CA LEU A 15 27.87 -9.68 9.00
C LEU A 15 29.25 -10.08 8.50
N SER A 16 30.01 -10.77 9.34
CA SER A 16 31.31 -11.37 8.99
C SER A 16 31.18 -12.88 8.85
N GLY A 17 32.06 -13.49 8.02
CA GLY A 17 32.11 -14.92 7.87
C GLY A 17 31.01 -15.55 7.00
N LEU A 18 30.31 -14.75 6.21
CA LEU A 18 29.35 -15.28 5.24
C LEU A 18 30.07 -16.02 4.12
N PRO A 19 29.52 -17.16 3.62
CA PRO A 19 30.12 -17.92 2.51
C PRO A 19 30.24 -17.08 1.25
N ALA A 20 31.37 -17.08 0.57
CA ALA A 20 31.54 -16.40 -0.72
C ALA A 20 30.63 -17.04 -1.78
N GLY A 21 30.03 -16.18 -2.65
CA GLY A 21 29.10 -16.59 -3.70
C GLY A 21 27.71 -16.97 -3.19
N GLY A 22 27.47 -16.91 -1.88
CA GLY A 22 26.15 -17.15 -1.28
C GLY A 22 25.20 -15.96 -1.43
N LYS A 23 23.93 -16.21 -1.13
CA LYS A 23 22.86 -15.20 -1.11
C LYS A 23 22.07 -15.31 0.19
N MET A 24 21.47 -14.18 0.62
CA MET A 24 20.64 -14.11 1.80
C MET A 24 19.36 -13.30 1.52
N ILE A 25 18.25 -13.70 2.12
CA ILE A 25 17.02 -12.92 2.09
C ILE A 25 17.13 -11.83 3.15
N ILE A 26 16.96 -10.59 2.72
CA ILE A 26 16.98 -9.42 3.59
C ILE A 26 15.54 -8.92 3.79
N ASN A 27 15.07 -8.97 5.02
CA ASN A 27 13.84 -8.31 5.43
C ASN A 27 14.14 -6.82 5.63
N ALA A 28 13.50 -5.97 4.84
CA ALA A 28 13.96 -4.59 4.70
C ALA A 28 13.37 -3.60 5.71
N GLU A 29 12.27 -3.95 6.40
CA GLU A 29 11.55 -3.07 7.33
C GLU A 29 11.28 -1.66 6.79
N SER A 30 11.06 -1.56 5.48
CA SER A 30 10.93 -0.27 4.78
C SER A 30 9.65 0.49 5.11
N GLY A 31 8.69 -0.14 5.79
CA GLY A 31 7.56 0.54 6.41
C GLY A 31 7.99 1.63 7.40
N ALA A 32 9.18 1.50 7.98
CA ALA A 32 9.78 2.48 8.90
C ALA A 32 10.38 3.71 8.21
N PHE A 33 10.45 3.76 6.87
CA PHE A 33 10.99 4.91 6.14
C PHE A 33 10.20 6.19 6.46
N ASP A 34 10.87 7.24 6.92
CA ASP A 34 10.28 8.44 7.50
C ASP A 34 10.41 9.71 6.65
N LYS A 35 11.07 9.61 5.47
CA LYS A 35 11.38 10.78 4.62
C LYS A 35 10.41 10.99 3.47
N ALA A 36 9.40 10.12 3.31
CA ALA A 36 8.34 10.36 2.34
C ALA A 36 7.47 11.55 2.79
N PRO A 37 7.10 12.48 1.88
CA PRO A 37 6.27 13.61 2.22
C PRO A 37 4.88 13.15 2.67
N ARG A 38 4.45 13.59 3.85
CA ARG A 38 3.15 13.28 4.44
C ARG A 38 2.22 14.47 4.35
N SER A 39 0.95 14.24 4.07
CA SER A 39 -0.09 15.25 4.15
C SER A 39 -0.48 15.53 5.61
N LYS A 40 -1.19 16.64 5.84
CA LYS A 40 -1.81 16.92 7.15
C LYS A 40 -2.76 15.81 7.61
N PHE A 41 -3.38 15.07 6.67
CA PHE A 41 -4.30 13.97 6.96
C PHE A 41 -3.56 12.71 7.41
N ASP A 42 -2.39 12.43 6.82
CA ASP A 42 -1.52 11.34 7.28
C ASP A 42 -1.05 11.59 8.72
N ILE A 43 -0.67 12.83 9.02
CA ILE A 43 -0.23 13.23 10.37
C ILE A 43 -1.39 13.10 11.37
N ALA A 44 -2.58 13.56 10.99
CA ALA A 44 -3.77 13.47 11.85
C ALA A 44 -4.22 12.02 12.10
N ALA A 45 -4.15 11.16 11.07
CA ALA A 45 -4.46 9.74 11.18
C ALA A 45 -3.41 9.01 12.03
N ASP A 46 -2.11 9.27 11.80
CA ASP A 46 -1.00 8.70 12.56
C ASP A 46 -1.12 8.99 14.07
N ALA A 47 -1.47 10.21 14.44
CA ALA A 47 -1.65 10.62 15.83
C ALA A 47 -2.74 9.83 16.60
N LYS A 48 -3.63 9.13 15.88
CA LYS A 48 -4.71 8.30 16.42
C LYS A 48 -4.40 6.81 16.45
N THR A 49 -3.22 6.42 15.97
CA THR A 49 -2.78 5.01 15.99
C THR A 49 -2.18 4.64 17.36
N GLY A 50 -2.02 3.35 17.60
CA GLY A 50 -1.37 2.86 18.84
C GLY A 50 0.15 3.14 18.92
N ASN A 51 0.77 3.58 17.81
CA ASN A 51 2.21 3.85 17.69
C ASN A 51 2.50 5.09 16.83
N PRO A 52 2.08 6.30 17.27
CA PRO A 52 2.33 7.53 16.53
C PRO A 52 3.82 7.76 16.27
N GLY A 53 4.15 8.25 15.08
CA GLY A 53 5.53 8.53 14.68
C GLY A 53 6.34 7.32 14.19
N HIS A 54 5.78 6.11 14.23
CA HIS A 54 6.43 4.87 13.78
C HIS A 54 5.73 4.28 12.56
N GLY A 55 6.48 3.56 11.71
CA GLY A 55 5.93 2.91 10.52
C GLY A 55 5.28 3.90 9.55
N LEU A 56 5.90 5.05 9.34
CA LEU A 56 5.27 6.18 8.65
C LEU A 56 4.97 5.88 7.18
N TYR A 57 5.88 5.16 6.51
CA TYR A 57 5.63 4.75 5.12
C TYR A 57 4.56 3.67 5.03
N GLU A 58 4.59 2.70 5.92
CA GLU A 58 3.55 1.67 6.01
C GLU A 58 2.16 2.28 6.16
N LYS A 59 2.01 3.31 7.01
CA LYS A 59 0.73 3.99 7.24
C LYS A 59 0.19 4.73 6.01
N MET A 60 1.03 4.98 5.01
CA MET A 60 0.62 5.60 3.74
C MET A 60 0.20 4.58 2.67
N ILE A 61 0.51 3.28 2.85
CA ILE A 61 0.28 2.26 1.82
C ILE A 61 -0.50 1.03 2.32
N ALA A 62 -0.44 0.71 3.61
CA ALA A 62 -1.04 -0.52 4.12
C ALA A 62 -2.54 -0.36 4.41
N GLY A 63 -3.29 -1.39 4.07
CA GLY A 63 -4.74 -1.44 4.23
C GLY A 63 -5.25 -1.24 5.67
N ALA A 64 -4.42 -1.47 6.67
CA ALA A 64 -4.78 -1.19 8.06
C ALA A 64 -4.99 0.31 8.35
N TYR A 65 -4.46 1.22 7.51
CA TYR A 65 -4.38 2.65 7.82
C TYR A 65 -5.09 3.57 6.83
N LEU A 66 -5.27 3.17 5.56
CA LEU A 66 -5.83 4.06 4.52
C LEU A 66 -7.24 4.55 4.84
N GLY A 67 -8.05 3.73 5.50
CA GLY A 67 -9.39 4.14 5.98
C GLY A 67 -9.32 5.30 6.97
N GLY A 68 -8.35 5.26 7.89
CA GLY A 68 -8.10 6.34 8.84
C GLY A 68 -7.71 7.66 8.16
N VAL A 69 -6.84 7.60 7.15
CA VAL A 69 -6.49 8.79 6.33
C VAL A 69 -7.71 9.34 5.61
N GLY A 70 -8.52 8.47 4.98
CA GLY A 70 -9.77 8.87 4.34
C GLY A 70 -10.76 9.53 5.31
N LEU A 71 -10.86 9.00 6.54
CA LEU A 71 -11.71 9.60 7.57
C LEU A 71 -11.25 11.02 7.94
N GLU A 72 -9.95 11.25 8.06
CA GLU A 72 -9.44 12.61 8.36
C GLU A 72 -9.71 13.59 7.20
N ILE A 73 -9.65 13.13 5.96
CA ILE A 73 -10.04 13.93 4.79
C ILE A 73 -11.54 14.30 4.87
N LEU A 74 -12.41 13.31 5.12
CA LEU A 74 -13.85 13.54 5.23
C LEU A 74 -14.20 14.50 6.37
N LYS A 75 -13.58 14.34 7.55
CA LYS A 75 -13.79 15.23 8.70
C LYS A 75 -13.33 16.66 8.42
N ALA A 76 -12.20 16.83 7.76
CA ALA A 76 -11.73 18.16 7.37
C ALA A 76 -12.66 18.81 6.36
N ALA A 77 -13.11 18.06 5.35
CA ALA A 77 -14.06 18.55 4.36
C ALA A 77 -15.41 18.94 4.99
N ALA A 78 -15.92 18.15 5.93
CA ALA A 78 -17.13 18.49 6.70
C ALA A 78 -16.96 19.80 7.48
N LYS A 79 -15.82 19.99 8.13
CA LYS A 79 -15.51 21.22 8.88
C LYS A 79 -15.43 22.46 7.98
N GLU A 80 -14.98 22.28 6.73
CA GLU A 80 -14.88 23.35 5.73
C GLU A 80 -16.20 23.59 4.95
N GLY A 81 -17.28 22.87 5.31
CA GLY A 81 -18.60 23.09 4.74
C GLY A 81 -18.86 22.39 3.40
N PHE A 82 -18.04 21.39 3.02
CA PHE A 82 -18.28 20.60 1.80
C PHE A 82 -19.50 19.68 1.89
N PHE A 83 -19.99 19.42 3.09
CA PHE A 83 -21.13 18.55 3.37
C PHE A 83 -22.14 19.30 4.27
N GLU A 84 -23.37 19.47 3.80
CA GLU A 84 -24.43 20.09 4.59
C GLU A 84 -25.20 19.04 5.40
N LYS A 85 -25.61 17.95 4.74
CA LYS A 85 -26.48 16.92 5.32
C LYS A 85 -25.69 15.90 6.15
N SER A 86 -24.51 15.54 5.69
CA SER A 86 -23.69 14.47 6.27
C SER A 86 -22.66 14.96 7.29
N ALA A 87 -22.45 16.28 7.44
CA ALA A 87 -21.37 16.85 8.27
C ALA A 87 -21.35 16.33 9.71
N ASN A 88 -22.50 16.34 10.39
CA ASN A 88 -22.58 15.87 11.79
C ASN A 88 -22.32 14.37 11.93
N ALA A 89 -22.82 13.57 10.99
CA ALA A 89 -22.60 12.13 10.99
C ALA A 89 -21.14 11.79 10.73
N ILE A 90 -20.48 12.51 9.80
CA ILE A 90 -19.02 12.38 9.55
C ILE A 90 -18.22 12.74 10.80
N ALA A 91 -18.56 13.85 11.47
CA ALA A 91 -17.89 14.28 12.68
C ALA A 91 -17.97 13.22 13.80
N GLY A 92 -19.12 12.55 13.92
CA GLY A 92 -19.37 11.49 14.89
C GLY A 92 -18.71 10.12 14.57
N LEU A 93 -18.20 9.92 13.34
CA LEU A 93 -17.60 8.65 12.97
C LEU A 93 -16.24 8.44 13.66
N GLY A 94 -16.15 7.44 14.55
CA GLY A 94 -14.95 7.18 15.36
C GLY A 94 -13.80 6.57 14.57
N SER A 95 -14.11 5.65 13.67
CA SER A 95 -13.13 4.91 12.84
C SER A 95 -13.72 4.59 11.47
N LEU A 96 -12.87 4.31 10.51
CA LEU A 96 -13.26 3.87 9.17
C LEU A 96 -12.28 2.80 8.69
N GLU A 97 -12.79 1.65 8.31
CA GLU A 97 -12.00 0.60 7.71
C GLU A 97 -11.65 0.93 6.26
N THR A 98 -10.46 0.54 5.84
CA THR A 98 -10.01 0.71 4.44
C THR A 98 -10.92 -0.02 3.46
N ARG A 99 -11.43 -1.19 3.83
CA ARG A 99 -12.42 -1.93 3.03
C ARG A 99 -13.66 -1.10 2.79
N ASP A 100 -14.24 -0.50 3.83
CA ASP A 100 -15.44 0.33 3.72
C ASP A 100 -15.23 1.52 2.79
N LEU A 101 -14.09 2.20 2.97
CA LEU A 101 -13.72 3.32 2.10
C LEU A 101 -13.54 2.89 0.65
N SER A 102 -12.87 1.75 0.42
CA SER A 102 -12.62 1.19 -0.91
C SER A 102 -13.92 0.82 -1.63
N GLU A 103 -14.81 0.10 -0.95
CA GLU A 103 -16.12 -0.27 -1.47
C GLU A 103 -16.98 0.95 -1.77
N PHE A 104 -16.97 1.94 -0.88
CA PHE A 104 -17.69 3.20 -1.08
C PHE A 104 -17.16 3.97 -2.30
N CYS A 105 -15.86 4.09 -2.46
CA CYS A 105 -15.24 4.74 -3.62
C CYS A 105 -15.62 4.05 -4.94
N ALA A 106 -15.65 2.72 -4.95
CA ALA A 106 -16.06 1.92 -6.10
C ALA A 106 -17.58 1.91 -6.35
N ASN A 107 -18.39 2.47 -5.44
CA ASN A 107 -19.83 2.28 -5.38
C ASN A 107 -20.25 0.80 -5.36
N PHE A 108 -19.40 -0.04 -4.78
CA PHE A 108 -19.63 -1.49 -4.65
C PHE A 108 -20.34 -1.77 -3.32
N ARG A 109 -21.48 -2.45 -3.38
CA ARG A 109 -22.26 -2.85 -2.21
C ARG A 109 -22.15 -4.36 -2.04
N ASP A 110 -21.65 -4.77 -0.88
CA ASP A 110 -21.58 -6.15 -0.45
C ASP A 110 -22.75 -6.45 0.51
N GLU A 111 -22.89 -7.69 0.94
CA GLU A 111 -23.89 -8.10 1.95
C GLU A 111 -23.62 -7.44 3.31
N ARG A 112 -22.35 -7.17 3.63
CA ARG A 112 -21.96 -6.49 4.86
C ARG A 112 -22.34 -5.01 4.82
N PRO A 113 -22.98 -4.48 5.88
CA PRO A 113 -23.27 -3.08 5.98
C PRO A 113 -21.99 -2.21 5.93
N ASN A 114 -22.00 -1.20 5.11
CA ASN A 114 -20.90 -0.22 5.00
C ASN A 114 -21.41 1.14 5.54
N PRO A 115 -20.76 1.70 6.58
CA PRO A 115 -21.23 2.89 7.26
C PRO A 115 -21.30 4.12 6.34
N LEU A 116 -20.44 4.21 5.32
CA LEU A 116 -20.43 5.35 4.40
C LEU A 116 -21.67 5.39 3.50
N PHE A 117 -22.22 4.25 3.10
CA PHE A 117 -23.47 4.23 2.33
C PHE A 117 -24.70 4.62 3.17
N ALA A 118 -24.66 4.34 4.47
CA ALA A 118 -25.72 4.80 5.38
C ALA A 118 -25.58 6.29 5.69
N LEU A 119 -24.36 6.79 5.76
CA LEU A 119 -24.03 8.16 6.09
C LEU A 119 -24.32 9.11 4.92
N PHE A 120 -23.86 8.76 3.71
CA PHE A 120 -24.01 9.55 2.51
C PHE A 120 -25.28 9.16 1.73
N THR A 121 -26.43 9.65 2.18
CA THR A 121 -27.73 9.43 1.51
C THR A 121 -27.98 10.42 0.36
N ASP A 122 -27.31 11.57 0.38
CA ASP A 122 -27.34 12.55 -0.70
C ASP A 122 -26.30 12.15 -1.78
N ALA A 123 -26.77 12.12 -3.04
CA ALA A 123 -25.94 11.63 -4.15
C ALA A 123 -24.77 12.57 -4.48
N ASP A 124 -24.93 13.88 -4.34
CA ASP A 124 -23.90 14.87 -4.64
C ASP A 124 -22.83 14.86 -3.55
N GLU A 125 -23.25 14.79 -2.27
CA GLU A 125 -22.30 14.62 -1.16
C GLU A 125 -21.55 13.29 -1.25
N ALA A 126 -22.20 12.19 -1.60
CA ALA A 126 -21.55 10.90 -1.83
C ALA A 126 -20.52 10.98 -2.96
N LYS A 127 -20.85 11.63 -4.07
CA LYS A 127 -19.93 11.84 -5.19
C LYS A 127 -18.73 12.71 -4.78
N MET A 128 -18.97 13.78 -4.02
CA MET A 128 -17.91 14.63 -3.47
C MET A 128 -16.99 13.85 -2.54
N ALA A 129 -17.56 13.08 -1.61
CA ALA A 129 -16.78 12.27 -0.66
C ALA A 129 -15.87 11.25 -1.38
N ARG A 130 -16.39 10.56 -2.42
CA ARG A 130 -15.59 9.66 -3.26
C ARG A 130 -14.45 10.39 -3.94
N ARG A 131 -14.73 11.55 -4.55
CA ARG A 131 -13.71 12.35 -5.24
C ARG A 131 -12.60 12.80 -4.31
N LEU A 132 -12.92 13.16 -3.07
CA LEU A 132 -11.95 13.61 -2.07
C LEU A 132 -11.10 12.47 -1.54
N THR A 133 -11.62 11.25 -1.46
CA THR A 133 -10.94 10.13 -0.81
C THR A 133 -10.27 9.14 -1.78
N LEU A 134 -10.71 9.10 -3.04
CA LEU A 134 -10.10 8.24 -4.07
C LEU A 134 -8.58 8.40 -4.20
N PRO A 135 -8.01 9.63 -4.14
CA PRO A 135 -6.56 9.84 -4.21
C PRO A 135 -5.75 9.14 -3.12
N VAL A 136 -6.37 8.72 -2.02
CA VAL A 136 -5.71 7.93 -0.98
C VAL A 136 -5.22 6.59 -1.54
N PHE A 137 -6.05 5.92 -2.34
CA PHE A 137 -5.71 4.65 -2.97
C PHE A 137 -4.75 4.81 -4.15
N GLU A 138 -4.95 5.84 -4.97
CA GLU A 138 -4.05 6.16 -6.09
C GLU A 138 -2.62 6.41 -5.57
N ARG A 139 -2.48 7.25 -4.56
CA ARG A 139 -1.19 7.50 -3.91
C ARG A 139 -0.59 6.23 -3.29
N ALA A 140 -1.39 5.41 -2.62
CA ALA A 140 -0.92 4.17 -2.02
C ALA A 140 -0.37 3.21 -3.08
N ALA A 141 -1.00 3.11 -4.26
CA ALA A 141 -0.50 2.29 -5.36
C ALA A 141 0.83 2.82 -5.92
N VAL A 142 0.94 4.13 -6.14
CA VAL A 142 2.20 4.78 -6.59
C VAL A 142 3.32 4.53 -5.58
N LEU A 143 3.07 4.75 -4.29
CA LEU A 143 4.08 4.52 -3.24
C LEU A 143 4.47 3.05 -3.13
N THR A 144 3.53 2.12 -3.32
CA THR A 144 3.84 0.68 -3.38
C THR A 144 4.78 0.38 -4.55
N ALA A 145 4.52 0.93 -5.74
CA ALA A 145 5.40 0.78 -6.90
C ALA A 145 6.80 1.38 -6.64
N VAL A 146 6.88 2.57 -6.04
CA VAL A 146 8.16 3.20 -5.67
C VAL A 146 8.96 2.31 -4.71
N GLN A 147 8.29 1.72 -3.72
CA GLN A 147 8.92 0.80 -2.77
C GLN A 147 9.48 -0.43 -3.48
N LEU A 148 8.68 -1.10 -4.31
CA LEU A 148 9.10 -2.28 -5.06
C LEU A 148 10.23 -1.95 -6.03
N ALA A 149 10.12 -0.86 -6.78
CA ALA A 149 11.17 -0.40 -7.70
C ALA A 149 12.50 -0.15 -6.98
N ALA A 150 12.47 0.41 -5.78
CA ALA A 150 13.69 0.64 -4.99
C ALA A 150 14.43 -0.68 -4.67
N PHE A 151 13.70 -1.77 -4.36
CA PHE A 151 14.32 -3.07 -4.10
C PHE A 151 14.77 -3.78 -5.37
N VAL A 152 14.04 -3.66 -6.48
CA VAL A 152 14.50 -4.16 -7.78
C VAL A 152 15.80 -3.46 -8.18
N ILE A 153 15.87 -2.13 -8.09
CA ILE A 153 17.10 -1.38 -8.38
C ILE A 153 18.23 -1.78 -7.41
N LYS A 154 17.92 -1.96 -6.13
CA LYS A 154 18.90 -2.35 -5.11
C LYS A 154 19.49 -3.74 -5.36
N SER A 155 18.72 -4.66 -5.92
CA SER A 155 19.22 -6.01 -6.24
C SER A 155 20.32 -6.00 -7.30
N GLY A 156 20.33 -4.98 -8.18
CA GLY A 156 21.27 -4.89 -9.31
C GLY A 156 20.99 -5.88 -10.43
N GLU A 157 19.85 -6.58 -10.39
CA GLU A 157 19.43 -7.58 -11.37
C GLU A 157 18.41 -7.00 -12.36
N GLY A 158 18.01 -7.77 -13.38
CA GLY A 158 16.98 -7.40 -14.35
C GLY A 158 17.47 -6.60 -15.57
N ALA A 159 18.78 -6.48 -15.77
CA ALA A 159 19.34 -5.85 -16.98
C ALA A 159 19.07 -6.68 -18.24
N ASP A 160 18.92 -8.00 -18.11
CA ASP A 160 18.61 -8.93 -19.19
C ASP A 160 17.11 -9.24 -19.20
N ALA A 161 16.44 -8.95 -20.32
CA ALA A 161 15.02 -9.22 -20.48
C ALA A 161 14.66 -10.73 -20.43
N SER A 162 15.62 -11.61 -20.70
CA SER A 162 15.42 -13.06 -20.57
C SER A 162 15.55 -13.57 -19.12
N ALA A 163 16.01 -12.71 -18.20
CA ALA A 163 16.20 -12.99 -16.77
C ALA A 163 15.61 -11.84 -15.92
N PRO A 164 14.31 -11.59 -15.99
CA PRO A 164 13.67 -10.51 -15.25
C PRO A 164 13.71 -10.75 -13.74
N VAL A 165 13.60 -9.68 -12.95
CA VAL A 165 13.44 -9.80 -11.50
C VAL A 165 12.03 -10.25 -11.18
N ALA A 166 11.88 -11.41 -10.54
CA ALA A 166 10.59 -11.90 -10.07
C ALA A 166 10.15 -11.13 -8.81
N ILE A 167 8.97 -10.53 -8.86
CA ILE A 167 8.33 -9.88 -7.73
C ILE A 167 7.13 -10.72 -7.30
N ASN A 168 7.19 -11.30 -6.11
CA ASN A 168 6.05 -11.96 -5.51
C ASN A 168 5.28 -10.93 -4.67
N ALA A 169 4.10 -10.53 -5.14
CA ALA A 169 3.22 -9.62 -4.42
C ALA A 169 2.18 -10.44 -3.64
N ASP A 170 2.04 -10.16 -2.36
CA ASP A 170 1.00 -10.72 -1.51
C ASP A 170 0.33 -9.60 -0.69
N GLY A 171 -0.93 -9.83 -0.33
CA GLY A 171 -1.67 -8.94 0.56
C GLY A 171 -3.00 -8.43 0.02
N SER A 172 -3.94 -8.25 0.94
CA SER A 172 -5.32 -7.86 0.63
C SER A 172 -5.44 -6.48 -0.02
N THR A 173 -4.57 -5.53 0.30
CA THR A 173 -4.58 -4.21 -0.33
C THR A 173 -4.26 -4.32 -1.81
N TYR A 174 -3.31 -5.16 -2.19
CA TYR A 174 -2.92 -5.35 -3.59
C TYR A 174 -4.02 -6.00 -4.43
N TYR A 175 -4.66 -7.07 -3.90
CA TYR A 175 -5.61 -7.87 -4.69
C TYR A 175 -7.09 -7.54 -4.44
N LYS A 176 -7.45 -6.95 -3.29
CA LYS A 176 -8.86 -6.79 -2.88
C LYS A 176 -9.36 -5.35 -2.89
N THR A 177 -8.50 -4.37 -3.17
CA THR A 177 -8.94 -2.97 -3.32
C THR A 177 -9.93 -2.85 -4.48
N LYS A 178 -11.09 -2.23 -4.21
CA LYS A 178 -12.15 -1.99 -5.20
C LYS A 178 -12.14 -0.56 -5.75
N ALA A 179 -11.60 0.39 -4.97
CA ALA A 179 -11.60 1.82 -5.29
C ALA A 179 -10.95 2.14 -6.64
N ILE A 180 -9.86 1.43 -6.95
CA ILE A 180 -9.08 1.56 -8.20
C ILE A 180 -8.60 0.16 -8.63
N PRO A 181 -8.17 -0.04 -9.87
CA PRO A 181 -7.41 -1.20 -10.29
C PRO A 181 -5.99 -1.14 -9.70
N PHE A 182 -5.86 -1.48 -8.41
CA PHE A 182 -4.66 -1.22 -7.61
C PHE A 182 -3.43 -1.94 -8.17
N ALA A 183 -3.55 -3.23 -8.48
CA ALA A 183 -2.45 -4.03 -9.02
C ALA A 183 -1.98 -3.50 -10.37
N GLU A 184 -2.91 -3.19 -11.27
CA GLU A 184 -2.62 -2.63 -12.59
C GLU A 184 -1.98 -1.24 -12.49
N THR A 185 -2.40 -0.45 -11.51
CA THR A 185 -1.78 0.86 -11.24
C THR A 185 -0.34 0.68 -10.76
N VAL A 186 -0.09 -0.26 -9.86
CA VAL A 186 1.28 -0.58 -9.40
C VAL A 186 2.15 -1.03 -10.57
N VAL A 187 1.66 -1.93 -11.42
CA VAL A 187 2.40 -2.42 -12.60
C VAL A 187 2.72 -1.27 -13.56
N LYS A 188 1.74 -0.41 -13.86
CA LYS A 188 1.95 0.77 -14.72
C LYS A 188 3.06 1.67 -14.19
N GLU A 189 3.07 1.95 -12.90
CA GLU A 189 4.10 2.79 -12.27
C GLU A 189 5.47 2.08 -12.22
N LEU A 190 5.50 0.76 -12.02
CA LEU A 190 6.74 -0.03 -12.13
C LEU A 190 7.33 0.02 -13.53
N ASP A 191 6.50 -0.07 -14.58
CA ASP A 191 6.94 0.05 -15.96
C ASP A 191 7.60 1.40 -16.24
N GLU A 192 7.01 2.50 -15.73
CA GLU A 192 7.61 3.83 -15.85
C GLU A 192 8.96 3.91 -15.11
N LEU A 193 9.01 3.41 -13.87
CA LEU A 193 10.17 3.53 -12.99
C LEU A 193 11.32 2.60 -13.37
N LEU A 194 11.04 1.42 -13.90
CA LEU A 194 12.03 0.37 -14.15
C LEU A 194 12.28 0.19 -15.64
N VAL A 195 11.24 -0.17 -16.41
CA VAL A 195 11.43 -0.55 -17.81
C VAL A 195 11.75 0.67 -18.66
N LYS A 196 10.88 1.67 -18.67
CA LYS A 196 11.03 2.84 -19.56
C LYS A 196 12.17 3.77 -19.17
N SER A 197 12.40 3.98 -17.88
CA SER A 197 13.40 4.93 -17.40
C SER A 197 14.79 4.31 -17.19
N ARG A 198 14.90 2.99 -17.00
CA ARG A 198 16.15 2.32 -16.61
C ARG A 198 16.50 1.07 -17.40
N ASN A 199 15.60 0.59 -18.27
CA ASN A 199 15.73 -0.69 -18.98
C ASN A 199 15.98 -1.86 -18.00
N ILE A 200 15.28 -1.86 -16.85
CA ILE A 200 15.28 -2.95 -15.87
C ILE A 200 14.00 -3.75 -16.04
N HIS A 201 14.14 -5.05 -16.24
CA HIS A 201 13.03 -5.97 -16.51
C HIS A 201 12.62 -6.69 -15.23
N TYR A 202 11.31 -6.81 -15.03
CA TYR A 202 10.71 -7.52 -13.90
C TYR A 202 9.49 -8.31 -14.37
N GLU A 203 9.05 -9.23 -13.53
CA GLU A 203 7.77 -9.92 -13.69
C GLU A 203 7.06 -10.00 -12.33
N ILE A 204 5.73 -9.87 -12.34
CA ILE A 204 4.92 -10.16 -11.15
C ILE A 204 4.55 -11.65 -11.22
N THR A 205 4.97 -12.40 -10.19
CA THR A 205 4.61 -13.82 -10.11
C THR A 205 3.13 -14.00 -9.85
N PRO A 206 2.51 -15.10 -10.33
CA PRO A 206 1.13 -15.42 -9.99
C PRO A 206 0.90 -15.44 -8.48
N GLN A 207 -0.29 -15.01 -8.05
CA GLN A 207 -0.67 -15.11 -6.64
C GLN A 207 -0.62 -16.57 -6.19
N VAL A 208 0.00 -16.81 -5.04
CA VAL A 208 -0.01 -18.10 -4.37
C VAL A 208 -0.93 -17.98 -3.15
N ASP A 209 -1.96 -18.80 -3.10
CA ASP A 209 -2.85 -18.86 -1.94
C ASP A 209 -2.04 -19.31 -0.71
N ASP A 210 -2.26 -18.60 0.41
CA ASP A 210 -1.54 -18.86 1.66
C ASP A 210 0.00 -18.84 1.52
N ALA A 211 0.54 -17.97 0.65
CA ALA A 211 1.97 -17.86 0.37
C ALA A 211 2.88 -17.86 1.62
N PRO A 212 2.55 -17.16 2.72
CA PRO A 212 3.36 -17.22 3.94
C PRO A 212 3.43 -18.62 4.55
N MET A 213 2.32 -19.39 4.53
CA MET A 213 2.29 -20.75 5.07
C MET A 213 3.06 -21.72 4.18
N VAL A 214 2.88 -21.60 2.86
CA VAL A 214 3.64 -22.41 1.89
C VAL A 214 5.13 -22.13 2.02
N GLY A 215 5.52 -20.86 2.10
CA GLY A 215 6.93 -20.46 2.29
C GLY A 215 7.53 -20.98 3.59
N ALA A 216 6.80 -20.91 4.71
CA ALA A 216 7.22 -21.47 5.98
C ALA A 216 7.39 -23.01 5.91
N GLY A 217 6.46 -23.70 5.22
CA GLY A 217 6.56 -25.15 4.98
C GLY A 217 7.81 -25.54 4.17
N ILE A 218 8.11 -24.80 3.11
CA ILE A 218 9.33 -25.01 2.30
C ILE A 218 10.60 -24.78 3.16
N ALA A 219 10.62 -23.67 3.91
CA ALA A 219 11.78 -23.36 4.77
C ALA A 219 12.04 -24.41 5.86
N ALA A 220 10.98 -25.09 6.32
CA ALA A 220 11.12 -26.17 7.31
C ALA A 220 11.64 -27.50 6.72
N MET A 221 11.67 -27.63 5.39
CA MET A 221 12.16 -28.83 4.70
C MET A 221 13.63 -28.70 4.22
N LEU A 222 14.19 -27.50 4.30
CA LEU A 222 15.59 -27.19 3.94
C LEU A 222 16.50 -27.27 5.16
#